data_f11def1f8ca5b8efab774aa0cf7a9b3e
#
_entry.id   f11def1f8ca5b8efab774aa0cf7a9b3e
#
_cell.length_a   1.000
_cell.length_b   1.000
_cell.length_c   1.000
_cell.angle_alpha   90.00
_cell.angle_beta   90.00
_cell.angle_gamma   90.00
#
_symmetry.space_group_name_H-M   'P 1'
#
loop_
_entity.id
_entity.type
_entity.pdbx_description
1 polymer ?
#
loop_
_entity_poly.entity_id
_entity_poly.type
_entity_poly.pdbx_seq_one_letter_code
_entity_poly.pdbx_strand_id
1 'polypeptide(L)'
;MQKKFRTRSELEDSYRAKGVRNPLSPKDTLGRFLTALHNKRSFNRLGCDYLLLTVLTGARKEETASLCWRETLTEDEAKTTSYIDLENRVIRFYDTKNRNDHELPICDATKRILEDRRDIVNDTEKQADKRKWVFPARSSRSKVGHYSDSKSLREYICQEAGIMKLGMHDLRRTFGRVAEEMTSYAVVKRLLNHRNTTDPTERYAMPDNERIYEALQRIELHMLMTAPGLYNTLLASAKYPPLPVN
;
A
#
# COMPACT_ATOMS: atom_id res chain seq x y z
N MET A 1 -34.53 22.09 -20.37
CA MET A 1 -33.57 22.37 -19.26
C MET A 1 -32.23 21.75 -19.60
N GLN A 2 -31.26 22.53 -20.13
CA GLN A 2 -29.95 22.03 -20.52
C GLN A 2 -29.16 21.69 -19.25
N LYS A 3 -28.70 20.43 -19.08
CA LYS A 3 -27.74 20.03 -18.04
C LYS A 3 -26.41 20.71 -18.32
N LYS A 4 -26.07 21.73 -17.52
CA LYS A 4 -24.76 22.38 -17.56
C LYS A 4 -23.70 21.33 -17.16
N PHE A 5 -22.86 20.91 -18.10
CA PHE A 5 -21.71 20.08 -17.79
C PHE A 5 -20.73 20.89 -16.95
N ARG A 6 -20.39 20.40 -15.76
CA ARG A 6 -19.40 21.04 -14.88
C ARG A 6 -18.00 20.88 -15.46
N THR A 7 -17.20 21.92 -15.37
CA THR A 7 -15.78 21.83 -15.71
C THR A 7 -15.04 20.89 -14.74
N ARG A 8 -13.87 20.42 -15.14
CA ARG A 8 -13.01 19.55 -14.28
C ARG A 8 -12.70 20.24 -12.95
N SER A 9 -12.43 21.55 -12.96
CA SER A 9 -12.18 22.36 -11.76
C SER A 9 -13.39 22.39 -10.83
N GLU A 10 -14.59 22.67 -11.36
CA GLU A 10 -15.84 22.71 -10.58
C GLU A 10 -16.21 21.33 -9.98
N LEU A 11 -15.84 20.25 -10.65
CA LEU A 11 -16.00 18.91 -10.12
C LEU A 11 -15.01 18.67 -8.97
N GLU A 12 -13.72 19.04 -9.13
CA GLU A 12 -12.69 18.88 -8.09
C GLU A 12 -13.05 19.69 -6.83
N ASP A 13 -13.57 20.92 -6.98
CA ASP A 13 -14.00 21.76 -5.87
C ASP A 13 -15.27 21.21 -5.19
N SER A 14 -16.21 20.68 -5.96
CA SER A 14 -17.40 19.99 -5.45
C SER A 14 -17.02 18.71 -4.66
N TYR A 15 -16.02 17.98 -5.11
CA TYR A 15 -15.52 16.80 -4.43
C TYR A 15 -14.77 17.15 -3.13
N ARG A 16 -14.00 18.26 -3.11
CA ARG A 16 -13.34 18.76 -1.89
C ARG A 16 -14.38 19.19 -0.84
N ALA A 17 -15.40 19.93 -1.24
CA ALA A 17 -16.43 20.43 -0.34
C ALA A 17 -17.30 19.32 0.29
N LYS A 18 -17.43 18.16 -0.39
CA LYS A 18 -18.29 17.04 0.05
C LYS A 18 -17.52 15.88 0.68
N GLY A 19 -16.19 15.98 0.82
CA GLY A 19 -15.35 14.85 1.29
C GLY A 19 -15.49 13.61 0.41
N VAL A 20 -15.70 13.80 -0.90
CA VAL A 20 -16.00 12.72 -1.85
C VAL A 20 -14.81 11.78 -1.97
N ARG A 21 -15.11 10.52 -1.82
CA ARG A 21 -14.20 9.38 -1.92
C ARG A 21 -13.91 9.11 -3.39
N ASN A 22 -12.62 9.03 -3.75
CA ASN A 22 -12.20 8.78 -5.13
C ASN A 22 -11.24 7.58 -5.23
N PRO A 23 -11.68 6.35 -4.88
CA PRO A 23 -10.85 5.18 -5.09
C PRO A 23 -10.60 4.95 -6.58
N LEU A 24 -9.43 4.41 -6.90
CA LEU A 24 -9.09 4.03 -8.27
C LEU A 24 -9.98 2.88 -8.76
N SER A 25 -10.33 2.93 -10.04
CA SER A 25 -11.06 1.85 -10.70
C SER A 25 -10.08 0.80 -11.24
N PRO A 26 -10.24 -0.49 -10.91
CA PRO A 26 -9.41 -1.57 -11.47
C PRO A 26 -9.43 -1.62 -12.99
N LYS A 27 -10.58 -1.26 -13.61
CA LYS A 27 -10.77 -1.33 -15.06
C LYS A 27 -10.13 -0.17 -15.84
N ASP A 28 -9.69 0.90 -15.17
CA ASP A 28 -9.18 2.10 -15.85
C ASP A 28 -8.08 2.81 -15.04
N THR A 29 -8.45 3.49 -13.97
CA THR A 29 -7.54 4.46 -13.31
C THR A 29 -6.43 3.81 -12.48
N LEU A 30 -6.61 2.57 -12.02
CA LEU A 30 -5.60 1.84 -11.26
C LEU A 30 -4.37 1.55 -12.11
N GLY A 31 -4.54 1.02 -13.32
CA GLY A 31 -3.43 0.73 -14.23
C GLY A 31 -2.63 1.97 -14.57
N ARG A 32 -3.31 3.08 -14.91
CA ARG A 32 -2.66 4.37 -15.18
C ARG A 32 -1.87 4.89 -13.98
N PHE A 33 -2.44 4.79 -12.78
CA PHE A 33 -1.76 5.21 -11.54
C PHE A 33 -0.50 4.37 -11.27
N LEU A 34 -0.61 3.03 -11.38
CA LEU A 34 0.53 2.12 -11.15
C LEU A 34 1.62 2.29 -12.22
N THR A 35 1.25 2.54 -13.48
CA THR A 35 2.21 2.83 -14.57
C THR A 35 2.94 4.15 -14.29
N ALA A 36 2.24 5.21 -13.89
CA ALA A 36 2.87 6.47 -13.53
C ALA A 36 3.81 6.34 -12.32
N LEU A 37 3.44 5.52 -11.32
CA LEU A 37 4.33 5.17 -10.21
C LEU A 37 5.58 4.43 -10.70
N HIS A 38 5.42 3.44 -11.58
CA HIS A 38 6.53 2.70 -12.16
C HIS A 38 7.52 3.63 -12.87
N ASN A 39 7.03 4.50 -13.74
CA ASN A 39 7.86 5.46 -14.50
C ASN A 39 8.59 6.46 -13.57
N LYS A 40 7.98 6.83 -12.44
CA LYS A 40 8.60 7.74 -11.48
C LYS A 40 9.56 7.05 -10.50
N ARG A 41 9.49 5.73 -10.38
CA ARG A 41 10.19 4.95 -9.35
C ARG A 41 11.72 5.09 -9.40
N SER A 42 12.33 5.21 -10.57
CA SER A 42 13.78 5.42 -10.74
C SER A 42 14.25 6.77 -10.16
N PHE A 43 13.39 7.80 -10.18
CA PHE A 43 13.70 9.15 -9.69
C PHE A 43 13.30 9.37 -8.23
N ASN A 44 12.32 8.66 -7.72
CA ASN A 44 11.81 8.82 -6.36
C ASN A 44 11.42 7.47 -5.76
N ARG A 45 12.42 6.60 -5.59
CA ARG A 45 12.23 5.23 -5.11
C ARG A 45 11.49 5.18 -3.78
N LEU A 46 11.94 5.98 -2.80
CA LEU A 46 11.34 6.01 -1.46
C LEU A 46 9.83 6.28 -1.48
N GLY A 47 9.43 7.38 -2.13
CA GLY A 47 8.03 7.78 -2.14
C GLY A 47 7.16 6.86 -3.00
N CYS A 48 7.68 6.35 -4.12
CA CYS A 48 6.95 5.41 -4.97
C CYS A 48 6.75 4.06 -4.28
N ASP A 49 7.78 3.49 -3.65
CA ASP A 49 7.67 2.25 -2.90
C ASP A 49 6.71 2.38 -1.69
N TYR A 50 6.71 3.54 -1.02
CA TYR A 50 5.75 3.85 0.04
C TYR A 50 4.29 3.84 -0.48
N LEU A 51 4.02 4.47 -1.61
CA LEU A 51 2.68 4.47 -2.22
C LEU A 51 2.28 3.09 -2.74
N LEU A 52 3.24 2.34 -3.32
CA LEU A 52 3.03 0.96 -3.77
C LEU A 52 2.67 0.05 -2.59
N LEU A 53 3.46 0.07 -1.50
CA LEU A 53 3.16 -0.74 -0.32
C LEU A 53 1.79 -0.38 0.26
N THR A 54 1.45 0.91 0.33
CA THR A 54 0.15 1.36 0.83
C THR A 54 -1.01 0.81 -0.01
N VAL A 55 -0.90 0.85 -1.34
CA VAL A 55 -1.99 0.39 -2.22
C VAL A 55 -2.07 -1.12 -2.31
N LEU A 56 -0.96 -1.85 -2.25
CA LEU A 56 -0.92 -3.31 -2.33
C LEU A 56 -1.34 -4.01 -1.03
N THR A 57 -1.17 -3.36 0.12
CA THR A 57 -1.56 -3.91 1.43
C THR A 57 -2.87 -3.35 1.98
N GLY A 58 -3.32 -2.21 1.44
CA GLY A 58 -4.45 -1.48 2.00
C GLY A 58 -4.20 -0.89 3.39
N ALA A 59 -2.94 -0.85 3.86
CA ALA A 59 -2.58 -0.28 5.15
C ALA A 59 -2.90 1.22 5.25
N ARG A 60 -3.07 1.73 6.46
CA ARG A 60 -3.28 3.17 6.67
C ARG A 60 -1.96 3.93 6.50
N LYS A 61 -2.08 5.22 6.19
CA LYS A 61 -0.95 6.13 5.96
C LYS A 61 0.14 6.00 7.04
N GLU A 62 -0.23 6.14 8.28
CA GLU A 62 0.72 6.10 9.40
C GLU A 62 1.20 4.67 9.70
N GLU A 63 0.35 3.68 9.52
CA GLU A 63 0.72 2.26 9.65
C GLU A 63 1.85 1.91 8.67
N THR A 64 1.75 2.34 7.39
CA THR A 64 2.82 2.13 6.41
C THR A 64 4.07 2.96 6.72
N ALA A 65 3.88 4.22 7.13
CA ALA A 65 5.00 5.15 7.35
C ALA A 65 5.90 4.74 8.51
N SER A 66 5.32 4.23 9.59
CA SER A 66 6.01 3.88 10.83
C SER A 66 6.57 2.45 10.89
N LEU A 67 6.58 1.72 9.77
CA LEU A 67 7.16 0.38 9.72
C LEU A 67 8.67 0.41 9.95
N CYS A 68 9.12 -0.46 10.84
CA CYS A 68 10.53 -0.75 11.09
C CYS A 68 10.95 -2.08 10.46
N TRP A 69 12.23 -2.34 10.32
CA TRP A 69 12.75 -3.66 10.01
C TRP A 69 12.83 -4.50 11.29
N ARG A 70 12.30 -5.73 11.29
CA ARG A 70 12.30 -6.61 12.48
C ARG A 70 13.70 -6.85 13.03
N GLU A 71 14.67 -7.04 12.16
CA GLU A 71 16.07 -7.29 12.50
C GLU A 71 16.77 -6.12 13.21
N THR A 72 16.18 -4.93 13.20
CA THR A 72 16.72 -3.75 13.90
C THR A 72 16.11 -3.52 15.27
N LEU A 73 15.16 -4.33 15.68
CA LEU A 73 14.41 -4.23 16.93
C LEU A 73 14.84 -5.32 17.91
N THR A 74 14.96 -4.96 19.17
CA THR A 74 15.02 -5.91 20.26
C THR A 74 13.71 -6.65 20.43
N GLU A 75 13.67 -7.75 21.19
CA GLU A 75 12.45 -8.51 21.46
C GLU A 75 11.39 -7.65 22.18
N ASP A 76 11.81 -6.75 23.08
CA ASP A 76 10.88 -5.89 23.81
C ASP A 76 10.35 -4.75 22.92
N GLU A 77 11.17 -4.15 22.07
CA GLU A 77 10.73 -3.17 21.08
C GLU A 77 9.75 -3.77 20.08
N ALA A 78 9.99 -4.99 19.63
CA ALA A 78 9.13 -5.68 18.68
C ALA A 78 7.71 -5.92 19.24
N LYS A 79 7.53 -6.03 20.55
CA LYS A 79 6.19 -6.17 21.16
C LYS A 79 5.32 -4.93 20.97
N THR A 80 5.92 -3.75 20.85
CA THR A 80 5.25 -2.45 20.82
C THR A 80 5.51 -1.63 19.56
N THR A 81 6.04 -2.25 18.50
CA THR A 81 6.40 -1.57 17.25
C THR A 81 5.81 -2.29 16.05
N SER A 82 5.38 -1.53 15.04
CA SER A 82 5.00 -2.07 13.74
C SER A 82 6.26 -2.40 12.92
N TYR A 83 6.33 -3.60 12.34
CA TYR A 83 7.53 -4.03 11.64
C TYR A 83 7.26 -4.90 10.42
N ILE A 84 8.31 -5.01 9.59
CA ILE A 84 8.45 -5.97 8.49
C ILE A 84 9.41 -7.07 8.94
N ASP A 85 8.95 -8.31 8.88
CA ASP A 85 9.76 -9.52 9.03
C ASP A 85 9.83 -10.21 7.66
N LEU A 86 10.95 -10.02 6.95
CA LEU A 86 11.14 -10.62 5.62
C LEU A 86 11.42 -12.12 5.69
N GLU A 87 12.03 -12.60 6.76
CA GLU A 87 12.35 -14.00 6.96
C GLU A 87 11.07 -14.81 7.14
N ASN A 88 10.19 -14.36 8.03
CA ASN A 88 8.90 -14.99 8.30
C ASN A 88 7.77 -14.52 7.36
N ARG A 89 8.06 -13.60 6.44
CA ARG A 89 7.10 -13.04 5.47
C ARG A 89 5.86 -12.43 6.14
N VAL A 90 6.06 -11.62 7.17
CA VAL A 90 4.99 -10.97 7.95
C VAL A 90 5.18 -9.46 8.01
N ILE A 91 4.08 -8.72 7.83
CA ILE A 91 3.95 -7.33 8.22
C ILE A 91 3.11 -7.28 9.49
N ARG A 92 3.67 -6.79 10.59
CA ARG A 92 2.93 -6.57 11.83
C ARG A 92 2.66 -5.10 12.03
N PHE A 93 1.40 -4.77 12.28
CA PHE A 93 0.95 -3.44 12.69
C PHE A 93 0.55 -3.50 14.18
N TYR A 94 1.30 -2.80 15.01
CA TYR A 94 1.03 -2.71 16.45
C TYR A 94 0.03 -1.60 16.74
N ASP A 95 -0.84 -1.80 17.73
CA ASP A 95 -1.83 -0.84 18.26
C ASP A 95 -2.51 0.00 17.17
N THR A 96 -3.09 -0.69 16.19
CA THR A 96 -3.78 -0.02 15.09
C THR A 96 -4.92 0.85 15.61
N LYS A 97 -5.50 1.70 14.77
CA LYS A 97 -6.66 2.55 15.13
C LYS A 97 -7.78 1.79 15.85
N ASN A 98 -7.84 0.48 15.69
CA ASN A 98 -8.82 -0.40 16.34
C ASN A 98 -8.34 -0.96 17.69
N ARG A 99 -7.15 -0.55 18.17
CA ARG A 99 -6.48 -1.03 19.39
C ARG A 99 -6.24 -2.54 19.40
N ASN A 100 -5.98 -3.11 18.24
CA ASN A 100 -5.62 -4.51 18.06
C ASN A 100 -4.39 -4.57 17.17
N ASP A 101 -3.52 -5.52 17.44
CA ASP A 101 -2.44 -5.89 16.53
C ASP A 101 -3.05 -6.52 15.28
N HIS A 102 -2.39 -6.30 14.16
CA HIS A 102 -2.82 -6.81 12.88
C HIS A 102 -1.63 -7.31 12.08
N GLU A 103 -1.74 -8.51 11.57
CA GLU A 103 -0.69 -9.12 10.74
C GLU A 103 -1.22 -9.39 9.34
N LEU A 104 -0.37 -9.10 8.35
CA LEU A 104 -0.56 -9.43 6.95
C LEU A 104 0.63 -10.25 6.45
N PRO A 105 0.39 -11.28 5.64
CA PRO A 105 1.48 -11.98 4.96
C PRO A 105 2.12 -11.10 3.89
N ILE A 106 3.42 -11.30 3.64
CA ILE A 106 4.16 -10.63 2.57
C ILE A 106 4.05 -11.48 1.30
N CYS A 107 3.34 -10.99 0.30
CA CYS A 107 3.22 -11.59 -1.02
C CYS A 107 4.44 -11.33 -1.90
N ASP A 108 4.51 -11.96 -3.08
CA ASP A 108 5.74 -12.04 -3.85
C ASP A 108 6.22 -10.68 -4.38
N ALA A 109 5.34 -9.84 -4.92
CA ALA A 109 5.74 -8.51 -5.38
C ALA A 109 6.03 -7.55 -4.21
N THR A 110 5.22 -7.60 -3.16
CA THR A 110 5.48 -6.86 -1.92
C THR A 110 6.84 -7.26 -1.33
N LYS A 111 7.18 -8.55 -1.31
CA LYS A 111 8.50 -9.04 -0.89
C LYS A 111 9.61 -8.40 -1.72
N ARG A 112 9.50 -8.41 -3.04
CA ARG A 112 10.49 -7.81 -3.93
C ARG A 112 10.69 -6.31 -3.66
N ILE A 113 9.59 -5.57 -3.47
CA ILE A 113 9.68 -4.14 -3.12
C ILE A 113 10.45 -3.95 -1.81
N LEU A 114 10.16 -4.77 -0.80
CA LEU A 114 10.77 -4.65 0.53
C LEU A 114 12.24 -5.09 0.55
N GLU A 115 12.62 -6.14 -0.18
CA GLU A 115 14.02 -6.55 -0.36
C GLU A 115 14.84 -5.44 -1.00
N ASP A 116 14.37 -4.90 -2.14
CA ASP A 116 15.00 -3.77 -2.80
C ASP A 116 15.11 -2.53 -1.87
N ARG A 117 14.09 -2.30 -1.02
CA ARG A 117 14.10 -1.20 -0.05
C ARG A 117 15.13 -1.41 1.05
N ARG A 118 15.23 -2.61 1.60
CA ARG A 118 16.19 -2.97 2.65
C ARG A 118 17.63 -2.75 2.15
N ASP A 119 17.92 -3.22 0.94
CA ASP A 119 19.26 -3.05 0.34
C ASP A 119 19.60 -1.57 0.15
N ILE A 120 18.69 -0.75 -0.39
CA ILE A 120 18.89 0.68 -0.55
C ILE A 120 19.10 1.38 0.81
N VAL A 121 18.33 1.04 1.84
CA VAL A 121 18.48 1.65 3.17
C VAL A 121 19.84 1.29 3.78
N ASN A 122 20.26 0.03 3.67
CA ASN A 122 21.55 -0.42 4.16
C ASN A 122 22.71 0.27 3.45
N ASP A 123 22.63 0.50 2.14
CA ASP A 123 23.68 1.12 1.33
C ASP A 123 23.74 2.65 1.52
N THR A 124 22.60 3.30 1.66
CA THR A 124 22.53 4.77 1.62
C THR A 124 22.47 5.45 2.97
N GLU A 125 21.86 4.82 3.98
CA GLU A 125 21.68 5.43 5.28
C GLU A 125 22.88 5.16 6.20
N LYS A 126 23.67 6.21 6.46
CA LYS A 126 24.82 6.14 7.36
C LYS A 126 24.45 6.18 8.84
N GLN A 127 23.27 6.71 9.17
CA GLN A 127 22.79 6.85 10.55
C GLN A 127 21.98 5.62 10.97
N ALA A 128 22.41 4.94 12.04
CA ALA A 128 21.78 3.71 12.52
C ALA A 128 20.30 3.91 12.90
N ASP A 129 19.95 5.07 13.46
CA ASP A 129 18.57 5.43 13.82
C ASP A 129 17.63 5.55 12.62
N LYS A 130 18.16 5.87 11.44
CA LYS A 130 17.39 5.88 10.19
C LYS A 130 17.27 4.51 9.56
N ARG A 131 18.27 3.64 9.74
CA ARG A 131 18.25 2.27 9.19
C ARG A 131 17.13 1.41 9.73
N LYS A 132 16.62 1.72 10.92
CA LYS A 132 15.48 0.98 11.47
C LYS A 132 14.19 1.14 10.67
N TRP A 133 14.02 2.26 9.95
CA TRP A 133 12.80 2.55 9.23
C TRP A 133 12.79 1.95 7.83
N VAL A 134 11.70 1.30 7.45
CA VAL A 134 11.46 0.87 6.06
C VAL A 134 11.40 2.08 5.13
N PHE A 135 10.80 3.17 5.62
CA PHE A 135 10.70 4.45 4.92
C PHE A 135 11.28 5.57 5.81
N PRO A 136 12.60 5.76 5.79
CA PRO A 136 13.23 6.80 6.61
C PRO A 136 12.83 8.21 6.16
N ALA A 137 12.83 9.16 7.07
CA ALA A 137 12.59 10.56 6.76
C ALA A 137 13.69 11.10 5.85
N ARG A 138 13.33 11.90 4.84
CA ARG A 138 14.29 12.57 3.95
C ARG A 138 15.13 13.61 4.67
N SER A 139 14.53 14.32 5.61
CA SER A 139 15.19 15.37 6.38
C SER A 139 15.71 14.85 7.71
N SER A 140 16.95 15.21 8.05
CA SER A 140 17.52 14.97 9.39
C SER A 140 16.82 15.78 10.49
N ARG A 141 16.04 16.80 10.13
CA ARG A 141 15.24 17.61 11.07
C ARG A 141 13.85 16.99 11.35
N SER A 142 13.53 15.83 10.78
CA SER A 142 12.26 15.16 11.02
C SER A 142 12.15 14.73 12.49
N LYS A 143 11.08 15.18 13.17
CA LYS A 143 10.81 14.80 14.56
C LYS A 143 10.31 13.35 14.70
N VAL A 144 9.76 12.78 13.64
CA VAL A 144 9.18 11.41 13.63
C VAL A 144 10.12 10.34 13.09
N GLY A 145 11.22 10.75 12.43
CA GLY A 145 12.24 9.84 11.89
C GLY A 145 11.85 9.07 10.63
N HIS A 146 10.58 8.92 10.32
CA HIS A 146 10.07 8.21 9.13
C HIS A 146 9.46 9.16 8.09
N TYR A 147 9.23 8.61 6.87
CA TYR A 147 8.63 9.33 5.75
C TYR A 147 7.16 9.68 6.04
N SER A 148 6.81 10.95 5.94
CA SER A 148 5.45 11.42 6.24
C SER A 148 4.78 12.20 5.11
N ASP A 149 5.58 12.79 4.20
CA ASP A 149 5.08 13.67 3.13
C ASP A 149 5.10 12.98 1.77
N SER A 150 3.95 12.44 1.38
CA SER A 150 3.71 11.90 0.05
C SER A 150 2.79 12.79 -0.81
N LYS A 151 2.40 13.99 -0.31
CA LYS A 151 1.36 14.81 -0.97
C LYS A 151 1.78 15.25 -2.37
N SER A 152 2.92 15.92 -2.48
CA SER A 152 3.41 16.43 -3.77
C SER A 152 3.69 15.32 -4.79
N LEU A 153 4.27 14.20 -4.34
CA LEU A 153 4.47 13.05 -5.21
C LEU A 153 3.13 12.47 -5.70
N ARG A 154 2.18 12.28 -4.80
CA ARG A 154 0.87 11.73 -5.15
C ARG A 154 0.11 12.64 -6.13
N GLU A 155 0.17 13.96 -5.93
CA GLU A 155 -0.42 14.93 -6.86
C GLU A 155 0.25 14.85 -8.24
N TYR A 156 1.58 14.76 -8.29
CA TYR A 156 2.33 14.53 -9.51
C TYR A 156 1.89 13.24 -10.23
N ILE A 157 1.85 12.11 -9.51
CA ILE A 157 1.43 10.82 -10.09
C ILE A 157 -0.01 10.87 -10.62
N CYS A 158 -0.92 11.56 -9.91
CA CYS A 158 -2.29 11.73 -10.40
C CYS A 158 -2.34 12.55 -11.70
N GLN A 159 -1.52 13.59 -11.80
CA GLN A 159 -1.41 14.41 -13.02
C GLN A 159 -0.87 13.60 -14.19
N GLU A 160 0.24 12.88 -14.02
CA GLU A 160 0.84 12.01 -15.04
C GLU A 160 -0.13 10.91 -15.50
N ALA A 161 -0.87 10.33 -14.58
CA ALA A 161 -1.87 9.32 -14.87
C ALA A 161 -3.17 9.89 -15.50
N GLY A 162 -3.31 11.21 -15.60
CA GLY A 162 -4.54 11.86 -16.07
C GLY A 162 -5.78 11.54 -15.24
N ILE A 163 -5.60 11.39 -13.92
CA ILE A 163 -6.67 11.06 -12.95
C ILE A 163 -6.89 12.21 -11.97
N MET A 164 -8.08 12.23 -11.35
CA MET A 164 -8.36 13.19 -10.28
C MET A 164 -7.47 12.94 -9.07
N LYS A 165 -7.15 14.00 -8.32
CA LYS A 165 -6.40 13.91 -7.06
C LYS A 165 -7.08 12.95 -6.10
N LEU A 166 -6.28 12.05 -5.51
CA LEU A 166 -6.72 11.10 -4.52
C LEU A 166 -5.98 11.30 -3.19
N GLY A 167 -6.63 10.95 -2.10
CA GLY A 167 -6.06 10.94 -0.76
C GLY A 167 -5.36 9.60 -0.45
N MET A 168 -4.55 9.57 0.62
CA MET A 168 -3.96 8.31 1.08
C MET A 168 -5.03 7.26 1.43
N HIS A 169 -6.15 7.71 1.98
CA HIS A 169 -7.24 6.79 2.30
C HIS A 169 -7.95 6.23 1.07
N ASP A 170 -7.85 6.89 -0.09
CA ASP A 170 -8.41 6.39 -1.35
C ASP A 170 -7.58 5.22 -1.90
N LEU A 171 -6.26 5.16 -1.63
CA LEU A 171 -5.43 3.98 -1.92
C LEU A 171 -5.94 2.74 -1.17
N ARG A 172 -6.23 2.90 0.14
CA ARG A 172 -6.83 1.82 0.94
C ARG A 172 -8.23 1.43 0.45
N ARG A 173 -9.04 2.39 0.02
CA ARG A 173 -10.36 2.11 -0.60
C ARG A 173 -10.21 1.40 -1.94
N THR A 174 -9.17 1.73 -2.71
CA THR A 174 -8.84 1.02 -3.95
C THR A 174 -8.54 -0.44 -3.66
N PHE A 175 -7.66 -0.72 -2.70
CA PHE A 175 -7.41 -2.08 -2.25
C PHE A 175 -8.69 -2.80 -1.82
N GLY A 176 -9.51 -2.16 -0.97
CA GLY A 176 -10.78 -2.73 -0.51
C GLY A 176 -11.72 -3.08 -1.66
N ARG A 177 -11.86 -2.20 -2.66
CA ARG A 177 -12.69 -2.46 -3.85
C ARG A 177 -12.19 -3.67 -4.65
N VAL A 178 -10.87 -3.77 -4.90
CA VAL A 178 -10.30 -4.93 -5.59
C VAL A 178 -10.50 -6.21 -4.77
N ALA A 179 -10.29 -6.13 -3.46
CA ALA A 179 -10.48 -7.25 -2.57
C ALA A 179 -11.94 -7.75 -2.54
N GLU A 180 -12.92 -6.85 -2.55
CA GLU A 180 -14.36 -7.18 -2.63
C GLU A 180 -14.72 -7.90 -3.93
N GLU A 181 -14.07 -7.59 -5.04
CA GLU A 181 -14.27 -8.28 -6.32
C GLU A 181 -13.64 -9.67 -6.35
N MET A 182 -12.62 -9.94 -5.53
CA MET A 182 -11.77 -11.13 -5.64
C MET A 182 -11.91 -12.13 -4.51
N THR A 183 -12.54 -11.75 -3.39
CA THR A 183 -12.60 -12.62 -2.21
C THR A 183 -13.87 -12.38 -1.38
N SER A 184 -14.07 -13.21 -0.35
CA SER A 184 -15.23 -13.10 0.53
C SER A 184 -15.14 -11.87 1.46
N TYR A 185 -16.29 -11.38 1.89
CA TYR A 185 -16.39 -10.25 2.82
C TYR A 185 -15.62 -10.48 4.14
N ALA A 186 -15.60 -11.72 4.66
CA ALA A 186 -14.84 -12.08 5.86
C ALA A 186 -13.32 -11.88 5.66
N VAL A 187 -12.81 -12.28 4.49
CA VAL A 187 -11.40 -12.06 4.12
C VAL A 187 -11.10 -10.56 3.97
N VAL A 188 -11.97 -9.80 3.28
CA VAL A 188 -11.81 -8.34 3.14
C VAL A 188 -11.74 -7.66 4.51
N LYS A 189 -12.64 -8.01 5.44
CA LYS A 189 -12.63 -7.48 6.82
C LYS A 189 -11.30 -7.79 7.52
N ARG A 190 -10.79 -9.02 7.40
CA ARG A 190 -9.52 -9.42 7.99
C ARG A 190 -8.35 -8.66 7.36
N LEU A 191 -8.26 -8.58 6.03
CA LEU A 191 -7.21 -7.85 5.32
C LEU A 191 -7.18 -6.36 5.68
N LEU A 192 -8.34 -5.74 5.83
CA LEU A 192 -8.45 -4.32 6.17
C LEU A 192 -8.47 -4.05 7.68
N ASN A 193 -8.31 -5.05 8.54
CA ASN A 193 -8.44 -4.87 9.98
C ASN A 193 -9.69 -4.04 10.36
N HIS A 194 -10.83 -4.40 9.78
CA HIS A 194 -12.10 -3.81 10.17
C HIS A 194 -12.58 -4.49 11.46
N ARG A 195 -13.14 -3.71 12.40
CA ARG A 195 -13.69 -4.28 13.62
C ARG A 195 -14.76 -5.33 13.28
N ASN A 196 -14.67 -6.47 13.93
CA ASN A 196 -15.76 -7.43 13.91
C ASN A 196 -16.96 -6.75 14.58
N THR A 197 -18.12 -6.83 13.92
CA THR A 197 -19.40 -6.55 14.56
C THR A 197 -19.61 -7.57 15.68
N THR A 198 -20.45 -7.25 16.65
CA THR A 198 -20.76 -8.09 17.83
C THR A 198 -21.45 -9.42 17.50
N ASP A 199 -21.45 -9.86 16.25
CA ASP A 199 -22.05 -11.12 15.82
C ASP A 199 -21.15 -12.31 16.22
N PRO A 200 -21.60 -13.17 17.14
CA PRO A 200 -20.85 -14.35 17.58
C PRO A 200 -20.55 -15.34 16.45
N THR A 201 -21.39 -15.36 15.41
CA THR A 201 -21.27 -16.27 14.25
C THR A 201 -20.04 -15.95 13.40
N GLU A 202 -19.58 -14.71 13.39
CA GLU A 202 -18.37 -14.30 12.65
C GLU A 202 -17.08 -14.88 13.25
N ARG A 203 -17.06 -15.25 14.55
CA ARG A 203 -15.89 -15.88 15.18
C ARG A 203 -15.58 -17.26 14.62
N TYR A 204 -16.59 -17.99 14.17
CA TYR A 204 -16.42 -19.34 13.60
C TYR A 204 -15.99 -19.33 12.12
N ALA A 205 -16.10 -18.18 11.45
CA ALA A 205 -15.79 -18.03 10.02
C ALA A 205 -14.49 -17.25 9.78
N MET A 206 -13.61 -17.12 10.78
CA MET A 206 -12.33 -16.41 10.58
C MET A 206 -11.45 -17.20 9.61
N PRO A 207 -11.04 -16.60 8.48
CA PRO A 207 -10.15 -17.25 7.55
C PRO A 207 -8.79 -17.50 8.21
N ASP A 208 -8.21 -18.68 7.97
CA ASP A 208 -6.85 -19.02 8.38
C ASP A 208 -5.79 -18.20 7.62
N ASN A 209 -4.55 -18.29 8.06
CA ASN A 209 -3.45 -17.51 7.48
C ASN A 209 -3.12 -17.92 6.04
N GLU A 210 -3.30 -19.18 5.67
CA GLU A 210 -3.06 -19.66 4.31
C GLU A 210 -4.07 -19.05 3.35
N ARG A 211 -5.36 -19.08 3.70
CA ARG A 211 -6.44 -18.45 2.92
C ARG A 211 -6.25 -16.93 2.79
N ILE A 212 -5.74 -16.27 3.83
CA ILE A 212 -5.41 -14.84 3.78
C ILE A 212 -4.25 -14.59 2.82
N TYR A 213 -3.20 -15.41 2.87
CA TYR A 213 -2.06 -15.31 1.95
C TYR A 213 -2.50 -15.48 0.50
N GLU A 214 -3.23 -16.54 0.19
CA GLU A 214 -3.73 -16.82 -1.17
C GLU A 214 -4.61 -15.70 -1.70
N ALA A 215 -5.51 -15.17 -0.87
CA ALA A 215 -6.37 -14.07 -1.24
C ALA A 215 -5.56 -12.81 -1.54
N LEU A 216 -4.62 -12.45 -0.67
CA LEU A 216 -3.78 -11.27 -0.84
C LEU A 216 -2.86 -11.40 -2.06
N GLN A 217 -2.29 -12.60 -2.31
CA GLN A 217 -1.48 -12.87 -3.49
C GLN A 217 -2.29 -12.68 -4.79
N ARG A 218 -3.52 -13.15 -4.83
CA ARG A 218 -4.41 -12.95 -6.00
C ARG A 218 -4.77 -11.48 -6.21
N ILE A 219 -5.05 -10.75 -5.13
CA ILE A 219 -5.32 -9.32 -5.17
C ILE A 219 -4.12 -8.56 -5.71
N GLU A 220 -2.91 -8.85 -5.18
CA GLU A 220 -1.65 -8.23 -5.61
C GLU A 220 -1.41 -8.47 -7.10
N LEU A 221 -1.52 -9.71 -7.58
CA LEU A 221 -1.38 -10.06 -8.98
C LEU A 221 -2.38 -9.32 -9.86
N HIS A 222 -3.67 -9.34 -9.49
CA HIS A 222 -4.72 -8.66 -10.24
C HIS A 222 -4.44 -7.16 -10.39
N MET A 223 -4.01 -6.50 -9.31
CA MET A 223 -3.65 -5.09 -9.37
C MET A 223 -2.46 -4.84 -10.28
N LEU A 224 -1.40 -5.65 -10.19
CA LEU A 224 -0.19 -5.47 -10.97
C LEU A 224 -0.38 -5.80 -12.45
N MET A 225 -1.24 -6.74 -12.81
CA MET A 225 -1.58 -7.04 -14.20
C MET A 225 -2.18 -5.84 -14.95
N THR A 226 -2.73 -4.84 -14.23
CA THR A 226 -3.20 -3.58 -14.83
C THR A 226 -2.06 -2.64 -15.26
N ALA A 227 -0.80 -2.94 -14.88
CA ALA A 227 0.40 -2.15 -15.20
C ALA A 227 1.57 -3.07 -15.59
N PRO A 228 1.60 -3.61 -16.83
CA PRO A 228 2.55 -4.64 -17.25
C PRO A 228 4.02 -4.32 -17.00
N GLY A 229 4.45 -3.07 -17.18
CA GLY A 229 5.83 -2.65 -16.91
C GLY A 229 6.22 -2.82 -15.44
N LEU A 230 5.33 -2.46 -14.52
CA LEU A 230 5.53 -2.64 -13.08
C LEU A 230 5.51 -4.13 -12.70
N TYR A 231 4.53 -4.88 -13.23
CA TYR A 231 4.44 -6.33 -13.04
C TYR A 231 5.75 -7.03 -13.45
N ASN A 232 6.24 -6.76 -14.65
CA ASN A 232 7.49 -7.37 -15.16
C ASN A 232 8.69 -7.02 -14.28
N THR A 233 8.78 -5.79 -13.80
CA THR A 233 9.87 -5.34 -12.91
C THR A 233 9.87 -6.07 -11.58
N LEU A 234 8.68 -6.36 -11.03
CA LEU A 234 8.56 -6.94 -9.69
C LEU A 234 8.49 -8.47 -9.68
N LEU A 235 7.90 -9.07 -10.71
CA LEU A 235 7.51 -10.48 -10.68
C LEU A 235 8.08 -11.34 -11.81
N ALA A 236 8.48 -10.76 -12.97
CA ALA A 236 8.86 -11.57 -14.12
C ALA A 236 9.86 -12.67 -13.77
N SER A 237 9.45 -13.92 -13.94
CA SER A 237 10.19 -15.14 -13.59
C SER A 237 9.54 -16.36 -14.26
N ALA A 238 10.11 -17.55 -14.08
CA ALA A 238 9.50 -18.78 -14.56
C ALA A 238 8.08 -19.02 -13.97
N LYS A 239 7.85 -18.62 -12.71
CA LYS A 239 6.53 -18.69 -12.05
C LYS A 239 5.54 -17.64 -12.57
N TYR A 240 6.07 -16.48 -12.97
CA TYR A 240 5.29 -15.34 -13.42
C TYR A 240 5.81 -14.87 -14.79
N PRO A 241 5.32 -15.43 -15.91
CA PRO A 241 5.76 -15.04 -17.24
C PRO A 241 5.58 -13.52 -17.49
N PRO A 242 6.51 -12.89 -18.22
CA PRO A 242 6.40 -11.46 -18.50
C PRO A 242 5.16 -11.14 -19.33
N LEU A 243 4.55 -10.00 -19.05
CA LEU A 243 3.44 -9.46 -19.80
C LEU A 243 3.93 -8.54 -20.93
N PRO A 244 3.21 -8.48 -22.08
CA PRO A 244 3.53 -7.51 -23.13
C PRO A 244 3.37 -6.07 -22.60
N VAL A 245 4.32 -5.23 -22.92
CA VAL A 245 4.32 -3.80 -22.59
C VAL A 245 4.09 -3.04 -23.89
N ASN A 246 2.93 -2.41 -24.03
CA ASN A 246 2.57 -1.56 -25.18
C ASN A 246 3.11 -0.15 -25.00
#